data_f317b81b20799426b6de105ed4f66592
#
_entry.id   f317b81b20799426b6de105ed4f66592
#
_cell.length_a   1.000
_cell.length_b   1.000
_cell.length_c   1.000
_cell.angle_alpha   90.00
_cell.angle_beta   90.00
_cell.angle_gamma   90.00
#
_symmetry.space_group_name_H-M   'P 1'
#
loop_
_entity.id
_entity.type
_entity.pdbx_description
1 polymer ?
#
loop_
_entity_poly.entity_id
_entity_poly.type
_entity_poly.pdbx_seq_one_letter_code
_entity_poly.pdbx_strand_id
1 'polypeptide(L)'
;MVYFCNMNARLNIVILIMFLSLGSLKCFAQQQPQSAAQKSVYLTPMCVYEGDTIPYVKLPTVYIFKPLKFKNKRDMNKYYKLIRDVKKVLPISKEINRAIIETYEYMMTLPTEKARQKHMKAVEKSLKEQYTPRMKKLTFAQGKLLIKLVDRQTNSTGY
;
A
#
# COMPACT_ATOMS: atom_id res chain seq x y z
N MET A 1 -71.25 -6.48 -25.15
CA MET A 1 -70.06 -5.90 -25.86
C MET A 1 -69.44 -4.70 -25.14
N VAL A 2 -69.74 -4.44 -23.88
CA VAL A 2 -69.27 -3.25 -23.12
C VAL A 2 -68.17 -3.60 -22.13
N TYR A 3 -67.92 -4.86 -21.79
CA TYR A 3 -66.89 -5.26 -20.81
C TYR A 3 -65.50 -5.34 -21.40
N PHE A 4 -65.33 -5.47 -22.70
CA PHE A 4 -64.01 -5.56 -23.33
C PHE A 4 -63.30 -4.22 -23.51
N CYS A 5 -64.04 -3.12 -23.58
CA CYS A 5 -63.47 -1.79 -23.77
C CYS A 5 -62.88 -1.21 -22.47
N ASN A 6 -63.34 -1.71 -21.30
CA ASN A 6 -62.91 -1.19 -20.00
C ASN A 6 -61.63 -1.86 -19.49
N MET A 7 -61.31 -3.05 -20.00
CA MET A 7 -60.14 -3.81 -19.59
C MET A 7 -58.86 -3.23 -20.24
N ASN A 8 -58.92 -2.81 -21.49
CA ASN A 8 -57.79 -2.16 -22.18
C ASN A 8 -57.50 -0.77 -21.63
N ALA A 9 -58.50 -0.01 -21.19
CA ALA A 9 -58.30 1.28 -20.57
C ALA A 9 -57.62 1.17 -19.19
N ARG A 10 -57.99 0.18 -18.39
CA ARG A 10 -57.32 -0.07 -17.09
C ARG A 10 -55.90 -0.59 -17.26
N LEU A 11 -55.65 -1.47 -18.24
CA LEU A 11 -54.33 -1.95 -18.56
C LEU A 11 -53.39 -0.81 -19.04
N ASN A 12 -53.89 0.08 -19.89
CA ASN A 12 -53.12 1.24 -20.35
C ASN A 12 -52.82 2.24 -19.22
N ILE A 13 -53.74 2.42 -18.26
CA ILE A 13 -53.49 3.28 -17.08
C ILE A 13 -52.44 2.67 -16.17
N VAL A 14 -52.41 1.33 -15.95
CA VAL A 14 -51.40 0.66 -15.17
C VAL A 14 -50.03 0.76 -15.84
N ILE A 15 -49.98 0.58 -17.16
CA ILE A 15 -48.73 0.74 -17.93
C ILE A 15 -48.23 2.19 -17.87
N LEU A 16 -49.10 3.17 -17.94
CA LEU A 16 -48.74 4.58 -17.83
C LEU A 16 -48.21 4.93 -16.44
N ILE A 17 -48.78 4.39 -15.38
CA ILE A 17 -48.30 4.56 -14.00
C ILE A 17 -46.94 3.90 -13.81
N MET A 18 -46.74 2.71 -14.40
CA MET A 18 -45.47 1.99 -14.35
C MET A 18 -44.37 2.76 -15.10
N PHE A 19 -44.67 3.40 -16.22
CA PHE A 19 -43.72 4.27 -16.93
C PHE A 19 -43.41 5.57 -16.17
N LEU A 20 -44.36 6.15 -15.46
CA LEU A 20 -44.14 7.34 -14.63
C LEU A 20 -43.27 7.01 -13.40
N SER A 21 -43.43 5.82 -12.81
CA SER A 21 -42.61 5.38 -11.66
C SER A 21 -41.18 5.05 -12.05
N LEU A 22 -40.90 4.58 -13.29
CA LEU A 22 -39.53 4.36 -13.79
C LEU A 22 -38.80 5.66 -14.17
N GLY A 23 -39.55 6.74 -14.42
CA GLY A 23 -38.97 8.06 -14.76
C GLY A 23 -38.38 8.82 -13.57
N SER A 24 -38.76 8.50 -12.35
CA SER A 24 -38.33 9.18 -11.13
C SER A 24 -37.01 8.61 -10.51
N LEU A 25 -36.45 7.57 -11.08
CA LEU A 25 -35.20 6.95 -10.60
C LEU A 25 -33.92 7.52 -11.25
N LYS A 26 -34.03 8.58 -12.06
CA LYS A 26 -32.85 9.15 -12.76
C LYS A 26 -32.33 10.46 -12.18
N CYS A 27 -32.57 10.78 -10.93
CA CYS A 27 -32.02 11.98 -10.32
C CYS A 27 -31.33 11.76 -9.00
N PHE A 28 -30.73 10.53 -8.77
CA PHE A 28 -29.54 10.41 -7.96
C PHE A 28 -28.34 10.50 -8.89
N ALA A 29 -28.21 11.61 -9.59
CA ALA A 29 -26.95 12.00 -10.18
C ALA A 29 -25.97 12.12 -9.03
N GLN A 30 -25.01 11.23 -9.05
CA GLN A 30 -23.70 11.29 -8.45
C GLN A 30 -23.31 12.74 -8.12
N GLN A 31 -23.62 13.20 -6.91
CA GLN A 31 -22.72 14.09 -6.23
C GLN A 31 -21.51 13.24 -5.89
N GLN A 32 -20.62 13.06 -6.88
CA GLN A 32 -19.21 12.88 -6.57
C GLN A 32 -18.92 13.94 -5.51
N PRO A 33 -18.45 13.55 -4.31
CA PRO A 33 -17.85 14.54 -3.46
C PRO A 33 -16.73 15.10 -4.33
N GLN A 34 -16.92 16.34 -4.81
CA GLN A 34 -15.80 17.15 -5.22
C GLN A 34 -14.89 17.10 -3.99
N SER A 35 -13.92 16.23 -4.06
CA SER A 35 -12.75 16.32 -3.24
C SER A 35 -12.32 17.76 -3.40
N ALA A 36 -12.78 18.61 -2.47
CA ALA A 36 -12.22 19.92 -2.31
C ALA A 36 -10.73 19.63 -2.28
N ALA A 37 -10.06 20.00 -3.38
CA ALA A 37 -8.62 19.87 -3.45
C ALA A 37 -8.14 20.59 -2.20
N GLN A 38 -7.86 19.81 -1.16
CA GLN A 38 -7.22 20.33 0.04
C GLN A 38 -5.94 20.90 -0.51
N LYS A 39 -5.96 22.23 -0.65
CA LYS A 39 -4.81 23.02 -1.02
C LYS A 39 -3.81 22.75 0.09
N SER A 40 -3.02 21.68 -0.10
CA SER A 40 -1.98 21.31 0.83
C SER A 40 -1.05 22.50 0.88
N VAL A 41 -1.11 23.25 1.97
CA VAL A 41 -0.18 24.33 2.22
C VAL A 41 1.16 23.67 2.46
N TYR A 42 1.99 23.61 1.44
CA TYR A 42 3.36 23.14 1.57
C TYR A 42 4.15 24.23 2.27
N LEU A 43 4.44 24.03 3.56
CA LEU A 43 5.39 24.85 4.28
C LEU A 43 6.79 24.55 3.74
N THR A 44 7.29 25.44 2.93
CA THR A 44 8.65 25.33 2.37
C THR A 44 9.61 26.17 3.24
N PRO A 45 10.74 25.61 3.70
CA PRO A 45 11.74 26.39 4.40
C PRO A 45 12.24 27.53 3.51
N MET A 46 12.54 28.65 4.11
CA MET A 46 13.04 29.84 3.41
C MET A 46 14.52 30.03 3.75
N CYS A 47 15.29 30.54 2.82
CA CYS A 47 16.67 30.99 3.05
C CYS A 47 16.87 32.42 2.51
N VAL A 48 17.83 33.14 3.10
CA VAL A 48 18.22 34.45 2.62
C VAL A 48 19.33 34.28 1.58
N TYR A 49 19.10 34.78 0.39
CA TYR A 49 20.07 34.78 -0.70
C TYR A 49 20.16 36.17 -1.29
N GLU A 50 21.37 36.76 -1.31
CA GLU A 50 21.66 38.13 -1.80
C GLU A 50 20.78 39.24 -1.18
N GLY A 51 20.33 39.04 0.07
CA GLY A 51 19.46 39.97 0.80
C GLY A 51 17.97 39.70 0.66
N ASP A 52 17.53 38.83 -0.26
CA ASP A 52 16.14 38.45 -0.47
C ASP A 52 15.83 37.11 0.21
N THR A 53 14.58 36.98 0.69
CA THR A 53 14.09 35.75 1.28
C THR A 53 13.39 34.88 0.21
N ILE A 54 14.05 33.80 -0.17
CA ILE A 54 13.55 32.88 -1.21
C ILE A 54 13.19 31.51 -0.65
N PRO A 55 12.22 30.79 -1.24
CA PRO A 55 11.91 29.42 -0.83
C PRO A 55 13.06 28.46 -1.17
N TYR A 56 13.42 27.62 -0.19
CA TYR A 56 14.47 26.61 -0.33
C TYR A 56 13.86 25.22 -0.43
N VAL A 57 14.15 24.48 -1.50
CA VAL A 57 13.69 23.11 -1.68
C VAL A 57 14.89 22.19 -1.83
N LYS A 58 15.03 21.24 -0.89
CA LYS A 58 16.04 20.18 -0.99
C LYS A 58 15.48 19.05 -1.86
N LEU A 59 16.01 18.91 -3.06
CA LEU A 59 15.66 17.82 -3.95
C LEU A 59 16.28 16.49 -3.49
N PRO A 60 15.58 15.36 -3.65
CA PRO A 60 16.16 14.06 -3.38
C PRO A 60 17.32 13.76 -4.33
N THR A 61 18.31 13.02 -3.83
CA THR A 61 19.45 12.61 -4.63
C THR A 61 19.02 11.70 -5.77
N VAL A 62 19.37 12.05 -7.00
CA VAL A 62 19.14 11.21 -8.18
C VAL A 62 20.40 10.41 -8.48
N TYR A 63 20.26 9.08 -8.49
CA TYR A 63 21.35 8.16 -8.82
C TYR A 63 21.27 7.80 -10.29
N ILE A 64 22.33 8.13 -11.04
CA ILE A 64 22.47 7.76 -12.46
C ILE A 64 23.39 6.54 -12.55
N PHE A 65 22.88 5.45 -13.08
CA PHE A 65 23.63 4.21 -13.28
C PHE A 65 23.96 4.00 -14.75
N LYS A 66 25.13 3.42 -15.00
CA LYS A 66 25.47 2.96 -16.37
C LYS A 66 24.48 1.88 -16.81
N PRO A 67 24.10 1.83 -18.10
CA PRO A 67 23.24 0.78 -18.62
C PRO A 67 23.88 -0.58 -18.42
N LEU A 68 23.07 -1.55 -17.99
CA LEU A 68 23.52 -2.91 -17.74
C LEU A 68 23.77 -3.62 -19.09
N LYS A 69 24.97 -4.19 -19.22
CA LYS A 69 25.35 -5.04 -20.36
C LYS A 69 25.47 -6.49 -19.90
N PHE A 70 24.79 -7.39 -20.56
CA PHE A 70 24.83 -8.83 -20.26
C PHE A 70 25.68 -9.56 -21.30
N LYS A 71 26.55 -10.48 -20.86
CA LYS A 71 27.37 -11.31 -21.76
C LYS A 71 26.51 -12.31 -22.54
N ASN A 72 25.46 -12.83 -21.94
CA ASN A 72 24.58 -13.82 -22.54
C ASN A 72 23.13 -13.69 -22.06
N LYS A 73 22.20 -14.31 -22.77
CA LYS A 73 20.77 -14.32 -22.48
C LYS A 73 20.45 -14.99 -21.14
N ARG A 74 21.26 -15.96 -20.70
CA ARG A 74 21.08 -16.67 -19.42
C ARG A 74 21.29 -15.75 -18.24
N ASP A 75 22.30 -14.89 -18.26
CA ASP A 75 22.58 -13.93 -17.19
C ASP A 75 21.54 -12.82 -17.16
N MET A 76 21.10 -12.36 -18.31
CA MET A 76 19.98 -11.43 -18.43
C MET A 76 18.71 -12.00 -17.77
N ASN A 77 18.36 -13.26 -18.07
CA ASN A 77 17.19 -13.92 -17.48
C ASN A 77 17.30 -14.09 -15.95
N LYS A 78 18.50 -14.43 -15.43
CA LYS A 78 18.75 -14.49 -13.98
C LYS A 78 18.55 -13.15 -13.32
N TYR A 79 19.03 -12.08 -13.94
CA TYR A 79 18.86 -10.72 -13.44
C TYR A 79 17.40 -10.29 -13.39
N TYR A 80 16.63 -10.50 -14.45
CA TYR A 80 15.20 -10.18 -14.46
C TYR A 80 14.40 -11.04 -13.46
N LYS A 81 14.79 -12.31 -13.27
CA LYS A 81 14.20 -13.14 -12.21
C LYS A 81 14.47 -12.55 -10.84
N LEU A 82 15.72 -12.13 -10.56
CA LEU A 82 16.06 -11.48 -9.30
C LEU A 82 15.26 -10.21 -9.06
N ILE A 83 15.09 -9.36 -10.08
CA ILE A 83 14.25 -8.15 -9.96
C ILE A 83 12.81 -8.50 -9.57
N ARG A 84 12.20 -9.52 -10.19
CA ARG A 84 10.85 -9.96 -9.85
C ARG A 84 10.77 -10.47 -8.40
N ASP A 85 11.76 -11.26 -7.99
CA ASP A 85 11.83 -11.78 -6.63
C ASP A 85 12.00 -10.65 -5.61
N VAL A 86 12.88 -9.67 -5.87
CA VAL A 86 13.04 -8.48 -5.03
C VAL A 86 11.73 -7.69 -4.94
N LYS A 87 11.07 -7.39 -6.06
CA LYS A 87 9.80 -6.66 -6.07
C LYS A 87 8.72 -7.35 -5.23
N LYS A 88 8.71 -8.68 -5.22
CA LYS A 88 7.75 -9.48 -4.44
C LYS A 88 8.07 -9.47 -2.94
N VAL A 89 9.35 -9.54 -2.58
CA VAL A 89 9.81 -9.73 -1.19
C VAL A 89 10.05 -8.41 -0.47
N LEU A 90 10.42 -7.35 -1.19
CA LEU A 90 10.77 -6.04 -0.61
C LEU A 90 9.67 -5.43 0.28
N PRO A 91 8.37 -5.45 -0.06
CA PRO A 91 7.34 -4.93 0.83
C PRO A 91 7.28 -5.70 2.15
N ILE A 92 7.43 -7.02 2.11
CA ILE A 92 7.45 -7.87 3.32
C ILE A 92 8.67 -7.51 4.19
N SER A 93 9.85 -7.34 3.58
CA SER A 93 11.07 -6.92 4.27
C SER A 93 10.90 -5.56 4.98
N LYS A 94 10.28 -4.59 4.33
CA LYS A 94 10.01 -3.27 4.92
C LYS A 94 9.04 -3.33 6.11
N GLU A 95 8.01 -4.18 6.03
CA GLU A 95 7.08 -4.40 7.14
C GLU A 95 7.78 -5.04 8.34
N ILE A 96 8.58 -6.09 8.10
CA ILE A 96 9.36 -6.75 9.15
C ILE A 96 10.33 -5.76 9.80
N ASN A 97 11.03 -4.97 9.01
CA ASN A 97 11.98 -3.98 9.52
C ASN A 97 11.28 -2.94 10.42
N ARG A 98 10.11 -2.46 10.01
CA ARG A 98 9.32 -1.56 10.84
C ARG A 98 8.93 -2.21 12.17
N ALA A 99 8.45 -3.45 12.14
CA ALA A 99 8.09 -4.20 13.35
C ALA A 99 9.29 -4.39 14.30
N ILE A 100 10.49 -4.60 13.75
CA ILE A 100 11.74 -4.70 14.53
C ILE A 100 12.04 -3.36 15.23
N ILE A 101 11.95 -2.24 14.50
CA ILE A 101 12.23 -0.90 15.05
C ILE A 101 11.21 -0.57 16.15
N GLU A 102 9.92 -0.73 15.87
CA GLU A 102 8.84 -0.46 16.84
C GLU A 102 8.99 -1.32 18.11
N THR A 103 9.37 -2.60 17.94
CA THR A 103 9.63 -3.51 19.07
C THR A 103 10.81 -3.03 19.89
N TYR A 104 11.90 -2.62 19.24
CA TYR A 104 13.09 -2.11 19.91
C TYR A 104 12.80 -0.82 20.69
N GLU A 105 12.12 0.14 20.08
CA GLU A 105 11.73 1.39 20.71
C GLU A 105 10.86 1.15 21.93
N TYR A 106 9.87 0.25 21.83
CA TYR A 106 9.04 -0.12 22.97
C TYR A 106 9.85 -0.81 24.08
N MET A 107 10.77 -1.72 23.73
CA MET A 107 11.62 -2.38 24.72
C MET A 107 12.47 -1.39 25.54
N MET A 108 12.92 -0.29 24.91
CA MET A 108 13.70 0.73 25.59
C MET A 108 12.89 1.49 26.65
N THR A 109 11.56 1.50 26.57
CA THR A 109 10.70 2.10 27.59
C THR A 109 10.46 1.19 28.79
N LEU A 110 10.78 -0.11 28.69
CA LEU A 110 10.53 -1.07 29.76
C LEU A 110 11.67 -1.05 30.80
N PRO A 111 11.33 -0.88 32.10
CA PRO A 111 12.34 -0.67 33.14
C PRO A 111 13.09 -1.95 33.54
N THR A 112 12.47 -3.14 33.37
CA THR A 112 13.04 -4.39 33.85
C THR A 112 13.34 -5.37 32.71
N GLU A 113 14.45 -6.10 32.84
CA GLU A 113 14.84 -7.13 31.88
C GLU A 113 13.78 -8.25 31.75
N LYS A 114 13.14 -8.61 32.84
CA LYS A 114 12.04 -9.60 32.85
C LYS A 114 10.85 -9.13 32.00
N ALA A 115 10.51 -7.84 32.06
CA ALA A 115 9.45 -7.26 31.24
C ALA A 115 9.84 -7.26 29.76
N ARG A 116 11.08 -6.93 29.43
CA ARG A 116 11.62 -6.98 28.06
C ARG A 116 11.53 -8.39 27.48
N GLN A 117 12.00 -9.41 28.22
CA GLN A 117 11.92 -10.80 27.78
C GLN A 117 10.49 -11.29 27.57
N LYS A 118 9.55 -10.91 28.47
CA LYS A 118 8.12 -11.23 28.33
C LYS A 118 7.55 -10.59 27.06
N HIS A 119 7.89 -9.34 26.81
CA HIS A 119 7.47 -8.63 25.62
C HIS A 119 8.02 -9.27 24.34
N MET A 120 9.34 -9.60 24.30
CA MET A 120 9.96 -10.27 23.16
C MET A 120 9.27 -11.58 22.81
N LYS A 121 8.97 -12.43 23.79
CA LYS A 121 8.23 -13.68 23.56
C LYS A 121 6.84 -13.45 22.96
N ALA A 122 6.13 -12.42 23.44
CA ALA A 122 4.82 -12.07 22.92
C ALA A 122 4.91 -11.58 21.48
N VAL A 123 5.87 -10.73 21.17
CA VAL A 123 6.12 -10.21 19.81
C VAL A 123 6.53 -11.34 18.86
N GLU A 124 7.45 -12.23 19.28
CA GLU A 124 7.86 -13.39 18.49
C GLU A 124 6.67 -14.26 18.10
N LYS A 125 5.79 -14.57 19.07
CA LYS A 125 4.57 -15.34 18.82
C LYS A 125 3.66 -14.63 17.81
N SER A 126 3.39 -13.35 18.02
CA SER A 126 2.55 -12.53 17.14
C SER A 126 3.11 -12.46 15.71
N LEU A 127 4.40 -12.18 15.56
CA LEU A 127 5.08 -12.14 14.26
C LEU A 127 5.02 -13.49 13.55
N LYS A 128 5.25 -14.58 14.28
CA LYS A 128 5.18 -15.93 13.74
C LYS A 128 3.77 -16.25 13.21
N GLU A 129 2.74 -15.91 13.97
CA GLU A 129 1.34 -16.12 13.54
C GLU A 129 1.00 -15.27 12.31
N GLN A 130 1.39 -14.01 12.30
CA GLN A 130 1.09 -13.05 11.23
C GLN A 130 1.85 -13.37 9.93
N TYR A 131 3.15 -13.68 10.01
CA TYR A 131 3.98 -13.82 8.82
C TYR A 131 4.08 -15.26 8.30
N THR A 132 3.84 -16.30 9.10
CA THR A 132 3.93 -17.70 8.65
C THR A 132 3.08 -18.00 7.40
N PRO A 133 1.81 -17.56 7.29
CA PRO A 133 1.00 -17.83 6.10
C PRO A 133 1.57 -17.16 4.83
N ARG A 134 2.17 -15.99 4.97
CA ARG A 134 2.81 -15.25 3.87
C ARG A 134 4.14 -15.88 3.49
N MET A 135 4.94 -16.31 4.47
CA MET A 135 6.22 -16.98 4.28
C MET A 135 6.08 -18.32 3.54
N LYS A 136 5.04 -19.10 3.86
CA LYS A 136 4.74 -20.36 3.17
C LYS A 136 4.45 -20.21 1.68
N LYS A 137 4.07 -19.00 1.22
CA LYS A 137 3.84 -18.68 -0.19
C LYS A 137 5.11 -18.25 -0.95
N LEU A 138 6.25 -18.16 -0.25
CA LEU A 138 7.53 -17.81 -0.85
C LEU A 138 8.29 -19.08 -1.23
N THR A 139 9.03 -18.99 -2.34
CA THR A 139 9.99 -20.02 -2.70
C THR A 139 11.22 -19.94 -1.78
N PHE A 140 11.98 -21.02 -1.68
CA PHE A 140 13.21 -21.04 -0.88
C PHE A 140 14.21 -19.93 -1.25
N ALA A 141 14.36 -19.64 -2.56
CA ALA A 141 15.21 -18.54 -3.02
C ALA A 141 14.69 -17.16 -2.57
N GLN A 142 13.35 -16.97 -2.60
CA GLN A 142 12.71 -15.74 -2.13
C GLN A 142 12.84 -15.59 -0.60
N GLY A 143 12.75 -16.68 0.15
CA GLY A 143 12.99 -16.70 1.60
C GLY A 143 14.44 -16.28 1.96
N LYS A 144 15.44 -16.86 1.28
CA LYS A 144 16.84 -16.43 1.44
C LYS A 144 17.05 -14.95 1.09
N LEU A 145 16.36 -14.47 0.05
CA LEU A 145 16.43 -13.08 -0.36
C LEU A 145 15.80 -12.16 0.70
N LEU A 146 14.68 -12.58 1.31
CA LEU A 146 14.02 -11.83 2.38
C LEU A 146 14.98 -11.62 3.57
N ILE A 147 15.64 -12.68 4.04
CA ILE A 147 16.62 -12.59 5.14
C ILE A 147 17.68 -11.55 4.79
N LYS A 148 18.31 -11.66 3.60
CA LYS A 148 19.35 -10.72 3.17
C LYS A 148 18.86 -9.26 3.08
N LEU A 149 17.60 -9.05 2.72
CA LEU A 149 17.04 -7.70 2.64
C LEU A 149 16.77 -7.13 4.05
N VAL A 150 16.29 -7.95 4.98
CA VAL A 150 16.11 -7.55 6.38
C VAL A 150 17.46 -7.20 7.00
N ASP A 151 18.47 -8.09 6.91
CA ASP A 151 19.84 -7.86 7.42
C ASP A 151 20.41 -6.54 6.89
N ARG A 152 20.27 -6.30 5.59
CA ARG A 152 20.78 -5.08 4.98
C ARG A 152 20.07 -3.81 5.48
N GLN A 153 18.80 -3.91 5.84
CA GLN A 153 18.01 -2.75 6.31
C GLN A 153 18.21 -2.50 7.80
N THR A 154 18.36 -3.55 8.60
CA THR A 154 18.56 -3.43 10.05
C THR A 154 20.02 -3.24 10.43
N ASN A 155 20.94 -3.40 9.48
CA ASN A 155 22.39 -3.43 9.72
C ASN A 155 22.79 -4.44 10.80
N SER A 156 21.97 -5.46 11.01
CA SER A 156 22.19 -6.57 11.93
C SER A 156 22.20 -7.89 11.17
N THR A 157 22.98 -8.84 11.65
CA THR A 157 22.95 -10.22 11.14
C THR A 157 21.63 -10.86 11.55
N GLY A 158 20.78 -11.21 10.59
CA GLY A 158 19.45 -11.81 10.79
C GLY A 158 19.49 -13.30 11.15
N TYR A 159 20.45 -13.70 11.99
CA TYR A 159 20.60 -15.04 12.55
C TYR A 159 20.16 -15.10 14.00
#